data_8ededee089f8007489caf528ef3f41ea
#
_entry.id   8ededee089f8007489caf528ef3f41ea
#
_cell.length_a   1.000
_cell.length_b   1.000
_cell.length_c   1.000
_cell.angle_alpha   90.00
_cell.angle_beta   90.00
_cell.angle_gamma   90.00
#
_symmetry.space_group_name_H-M   'P 1'
#
loop_
_entity.id
_entity.type
_entity.pdbx_description
1 polymer ?
#
loop_
_entity_poly.entity_id
_entity_poly.type
_entity_poly.pdbx_seq_one_letter_code
_entity_poly.pdbx_strand_id
1 'polypeptide(L)'
;MTQNNKKLLNLFYIFLATHLVLWTVVPSIVNQNLPLDTIEALAWGSNLDWGFNKHPPFSAFALEFFYNIFGNNDWAYYLLSQIFVTTAFYFVWKFSYVILEDKIYSLLSVLILSAIYFYNFTTPEFNVNISQLPFWALSVYFFWKGLNFNKKIDWILFGVFSALGFLSKYLFIYILLSLLIYFIFNYKMYKQSIKNYFLSILISLILLTPHFIWLLDNNFVTILYGLNRSDISDFNLI
;
A
#
# COMPACT_ATOMS: atom_id res chain seq x y z
N MET A 1 -13.62 26.01 13.54
CA MET A 1 -13.18 25.73 12.16
C MET A 1 -13.68 26.86 11.27
N THR A 2 -12.80 27.63 10.64
CA THR A 2 -13.21 28.73 9.77
C THR A 2 -13.99 28.22 8.55
N GLN A 3 -14.87 29.05 7.97
CA GLN A 3 -15.68 28.68 6.79
C GLN A 3 -14.80 28.21 5.60
N ASN A 4 -13.62 28.82 5.45
CA ASN A 4 -12.65 28.45 4.42
C ASN A 4 -12.10 27.02 4.66
N ASN A 5 -11.82 26.66 5.90
CA ASN A 5 -11.34 25.33 6.25
C ASN A 5 -12.36 24.20 5.99
N LYS A 6 -13.67 24.50 6.06
CA LYS A 6 -14.74 23.57 5.66
C LYS A 6 -14.78 23.40 4.14
N LYS A 7 -14.65 24.49 3.38
CA LYS A 7 -14.62 24.42 1.91
C LYS A 7 -13.46 23.55 1.40
N LEU A 8 -12.25 23.74 1.93
CA LEU A 8 -11.08 22.94 1.54
C LEU A 8 -11.26 21.46 1.86
N LEU A 9 -11.82 21.12 3.02
CA LEU A 9 -12.12 19.73 3.37
C LEU A 9 -13.16 19.12 2.43
N ASN A 10 -14.21 19.86 2.08
CA ASN A 10 -15.21 19.41 1.12
C ASN A 10 -14.58 19.19 -0.28
N LEU A 11 -13.72 20.11 -0.74
CA LEU A 11 -13.01 19.95 -2.01
C LEU A 11 -12.14 18.69 -2.01
N PHE A 12 -11.45 18.39 -0.91
CA PHE A 12 -10.68 17.17 -0.77
C PHE A 12 -11.55 15.91 -0.88
N TYR A 13 -12.70 15.86 -0.21
CA TYR A 13 -13.60 14.70 -0.29
C TYR A 13 -14.26 14.58 -1.68
N ILE A 14 -14.61 15.71 -2.31
CA ILE A 14 -15.11 15.71 -3.70
C ILE A 14 -14.03 15.16 -4.63
N PHE A 15 -12.78 15.59 -4.48
CA PHE A 15 -11.66 15.05 -5.26
C PHE A 15 -11.52 13.53 -5.09
N LEU A 16 -11.52 13.02 -3.84
CA LEU A 16 -11.44 11.57 -3.58
C LEU A 16 -12.60 10.80 -4.24
N ALA A 17 -13.83 11.30 -4.05
CA ALA A 17 -15.01 10.66 -4.62
C ALA A 17 -14.98 10.68 -6.15
N THR A 18 -14.61 11.81 -6.76
CA THR A 18 -14.48 11.94 -8.22
C THR A 18 -13.40 11.01 -8.77
N HIS A 19 -12.23 10.94 -8.13
CA HIS A 19 -11.16 10.04 -8.53
C HIS A 19 -11.62 8.57 -8.47
N LEU A 20 -12.20 8.16 -7.34
CA LEU A 20 -12.72 6.80 -7.16
C LEU A 20 -13.75 6.44 -8.22
N VAL A 21 -14.73 7.32 -8.47
CA VAL A 21 -15.81 7.05 -9.44
C VAL A 21 -15.27 7.03 -10.86
N LEU A 22 -14.48 8.02 -11.28
CA LEU A 22 -13.98 8.11 -12.65
C LEU A 22 -13.09 6.90 -12.99
N TRP A 23 -12.11 6.56 -12.13
CA TRP A 23 -11.17 5.46 -12.38
C TRP A 23 -11.75 4.07 -12.09
N THR A 24 -12.98 4.00 -11.55
CA THR A 24 -13.77 2.75 -11.52
C THR A 24 -14.63 2.64 -12.76
N VAL A 25 -15.43 3.67 -13.07
CA VAL A 25 -16.48 3.59 -14.10
C VAL A 25 -15.89 3.64 -15.51
N VAL A 26 -14.93 4.55 -15.77
CA VAL A 26 -14.38 4.69 -17.12
C VAL A 26 -13.73 3.39 -17.62
N PRO A 27 -12.78 2.75 -16.89
CA PRO A 27 -12.21 1.49 -17.35
C PRO A 27 -13.23 0.35 -17.42
N SER A 28 -14.26 0.35 -16.57
CA SER A 28 -15.34 -0.64 -16.62
C SER A 28 -16.19 -0.57 -17.91
N ILE A 29 -16.26 0.60 -18.52
CA ILE A 29 -17.03 0.81 -19.77
C ILE A 29 -16.14 0.63 -21.02
N VAL A 30 -14.88 1.09 -20.92
CA VAL A 30 -13.99 1.18 -22.09
C VAL A 30 -13.21 -0.11 -22.33
N ASN A 31 -12.78 -0.78 -21.25
CA ASN A 31 -11.97 -2.00 -21.37
C ASN A 31 -12.85 -3.22 -21.66
N GLN A 32 -12.40 -4.05 -22.60
CA GLN A 32 -13.09 -5.31 -22.94
C GLN A 32 -12.66 -6.46 -22.03
N ASN A 33 -11.49 -6.34 -21.39
CA ASN A 33 -10.93 -7.35 -20.51
C ASN A 33 -10.25 -6.66 -19.33
N LEU A 34 -10.11 -7.40 -18.22
CA LEU A 34 -9.27 -6.98 -17.11
C LEU A 34 -7.80 -6.91 -17.51
N PRO A 35 -7.00 -6.03 -16.89
CA PRO A 35 -5.55 -6.01 -17.05
C PRO A 35 -4.90 -7.34 -16.63
N LEU A 36 -3.77 -7.67 -17.25
CA LEU A 36 -3.12 -8.97 -17.12
C LEU A 36 -2.73 -9.32 -15.67
N ASP A 37 -2.10 -8.39 -14.96
CA ASP A 37 -1.69 -8.63 -13.57
C ASP A 37 -2.89 -8.86 -12.64
N THR A 38 -4.04 -8.23 -12.94
CA THR A 38 -5.28 -8.45 -12.20
C THR A 38 -5.83 -9.86 -12.42
N ILE A 39 -5.82 -10.35 -13.67
CA ILE A 39 -6.25 -11.71 -14.03
C ILE A 39 -5.32 -12.74 -13.38
N GLU A 40 -4.01 -12.53 -13.43
CA GLU A 40 -3.03 -13.41 -12.81
C GLU A 40 -3.23 -13.50 -11.29
N ALA A 41 -3.44 -12.37 -10.64
CA ALA A 41 -3.66 -12.33 -9.19
C ALA A 41 -5.01 -12.94 -8.77
N LEU A 42 -6.07 -12.85 -9.60
CA LEU A 42 -7.32 -13.59 -9.41
C LEU A 42 -7.12 -15.10 -9.52
N ALA A 43 -6.34 -15.55 -10.50
CA ALA A 43 -6.02 -16.97 -10.64
C ALA A 43 -5.24 -17.51 -9.43
N TRP A 44 -4.36 -16.72 -8.84
CA TRP A 44 -3.68 -17.06 -7.59
C TRP A 44 -4.63 -17.07 -6.38
N GLY A 45 -5.52 -16.09 -6.31
CA GLY A 45 -6.49 -15.92 -5.22
C GLY A 45 -7.38 -17.14 -5.03
N SER A 46 -7.75 -17.84 -6.12
CA SER A 46 -8.56 -19.04 -6.06
C SER A 46 -7.95 -20.19 -5.24
N ASN A 47 -6.63 -20.18 -5.02
CA ASN A 47 -5.92 -21.18 -4.21
C ASN A 47 -5.66 -20.72 -2.77
N LEU A 48 -5.78 -19.42 -2.47
CA LEU A 48 -5.53 -18.82 -1.14
C LEU A 48 -4.22 -19.27 -0.47
N ASP A 49 -3.17 -19.43 -1.24
CA ASP A 49 -1.86 -19.83 -0.73
C ASP A 49 -1.10 -18.63 -0.11
N TRP A 50 -0.19 -18.92 0.81
CA TRP A 50 0.58 -17.88 1.53
C TRP A 50 1.75 -17.30 0.72
N GLY A 51 1.82 -17.58 -0.57
CA GLY A 51 2.77 -17.02 -1.51
C GLY A 51 2.59 -17.59 -2.90
N PHE A 52 3.19 -16.94 -3.88
CA PHE A 52 3.13 -17.33 -5.29
C PHE A 52 4.51 -17.18 -5.93
N ASN A 53 4.70 -17.78 -7.10
CA ASN A 53 6.01 -17.79 -7.78
C ASN A 53 6.60 -16.39 -7.94
N LYS A 54 5.77 -15.39 -8.28
CA LYS A 54 6.23 -14.04 -8.58
C LYS A 54 6.12 -13.06 -7.42
N HIS A 55 5.12 -13.23 -6.55
CA HIS A 55 4.72 -12.21 -5.59
C HIS A 55 4.25 -12.78 -4.24
N PRO A 56 4.36 -11.98 -3.15
CA PRO A 56 3.70 -12.28 -1.89
C PRO A 56 2.17 -12.29 -2.04
N PRO A 57 1.40 -12.83 -1.06
CA PRO A 57 0.01 -13.23 -1.26
C PRO A 57 -1.03 -12.11 -1.22
N PHE A 58 -0.72 -10.93 -0.70
CA PHE A 58 -1.73 -9.95 -0.30
C PHE A 58 -2.62 -9.46 -1.46
N SER A 59 -2.04 -9.20 -2.65
CA SER A 59 -2.83 -8.76 -3.81
C SER A 59 -3.84 -9.82 -4.26
N ALA A 60 -3.45 -11.10 -4.23
CA ALA A 60 -4.33 -12.22 -4.54
C ALA A 60 -5.45 -12.37 -3.49
N PHE A 61 -5.14 -12.25 -2.20
CA PHE A 61 -6.13 -12.29 -1.12
C PHE A 61 -7.14 -11.16 -1.21
N ALA A 62 -6.71 -9.94 -1.57
CA ALA A 62 -7.60 -8.80 -1.71
C ALA A 62 -8.58 -8.99 -2.89
N LEU A 63 -8.09 -9.53 -4.01
CA LEU A 63 -8.93 -9.85 -5.17
C LEU A 63 -9.91 -10.98 -4.88
N GLU A 64 -9.46 -12.06 -4.26
CA GLU A 64 -10.33 -13.19 -3.88
C GLU A 64 -11.43 -12.75 -2.91
N PHE A 65 -11.10 -11.87 -1.95
CA PHE A 65 -12.11 -11.29 -1.07
C PHE A 65 -13.18 -10.52 -1.85
N PHE A 66 -12.78 -9.73 -2.87
CA PHE A 66 -13.73 -9.01 -3.73
C PHE A 66 -14.51 -9.95 -4.63
N TYR A 67 -13.88 -10.99 -5.17
CA TYR A 67 -14.55 -12.02 -5.94
C TYR A 67 -15.67 -12.72 -5.13
N ASN A 68 -15.39 -13.06 -3.89
CA ASN A 68 -16.37 -13.71 -3.00
C ASN A 68 -17.59 -12.81 -2.67
N ILE A 69 -17.43 -11.47 -2.75
CA ILE A 69 -18.53 -10.52 -2.50
C ILE A 69 -19.29 -10.17 -3.77
N PHE A 70 -18.58 -9.90 -4.84
CA PHE A 70 -19.13 -9.30 -6.07
C PHE A 70 -19.17 -10.28 -7.24
N GLY A 71 -18.60 -11.47 -7.12
CA GLY A 71 -18.50 -12.44 -8.20
C GLY A 71 -17.59 -11.98 -9.34
N ASN A 72 -17.80 -12.53 -10.53
CA ASN A 72 -17.01 -12.24 -11.73
C ASN A 72 -17.49 -10.94 -12.41
N ASN A 73 -17.35 -9.82 -11.72
CA ASN A 73 -17.72 -8.49 -12.24
C ASN A 73 -16.50 -7.58 -12.30
N ASP A 74 -16.06 -7.22 -13.49
CA ASP A 74 -14.82 -6.45 -13.74
C ASP A 74 -14.80 -5.12 -12.99
N TRP A 75 -15.93 -4.42 -12.90
CA TRP A 75 -16.04 -3.16 -12.18
C TRP A 75 -15.61 -3.26 -10.71
N ALA A 76 -15.80 -4.41 -10.07
CA ALA A 76 -15.44 -4.62 -8.68
C ALA A 76 -13.93 -4.58 -8.46
N TYR A 77 -13.16 -5.07 -9.41
CA TYR A 77 -11.70 -5.07 -9.33
C TYR A 77 -11.11 -3.68 -9.61
N TYR A 78 -11.73 -2.91 -10.52
CA TYR A 78 -11.42 -1.48 -10.66
C TYR A 78 -11.76 -0.71 -9.38
N LEU A 79 -12.91 -0.98 -8.77
CA LEU A 79 -13.30 -0.37 -7.49
C LEU A 79 -12.30 -0.70 -6.38
N LEU A 80 -11.88 -1.98 -6.25
CA LEU A 80 -10.85 -2.39 -5.29
C LEU A 80 -9.58 -1.54 -5.46
N SER A 81 -9.11 -1.42 -6.69
CA SER A 81 -7.93 -0.62 -7.01
C SER A 81 -8.10 0.82 -6.54
N GLN A 82 -9.25 1.44 -6.82
CA GLN A 82 -9.49 2.84 -6.45
C GLN A 82 -9.69 3.03 -4.94
N ILE A 83 -10.20 2.05 -4.22
CA ILE A 83 -10.23 2.06 -2.75
C ILE A 83 -8.80 2.15 -2.19
N PHE A 84 -7.86 1.39 -2.74
CA PHE A 84 -6.46 1.41 -2.31
C PHE A 84 -5.79 2.75 -2.62
N VAL A 85 -5.98 3.28 -3.82
CA VAL A 85 -5.42 4.57 -4.24
C VAL A 85 -5.98 5.71 -3.39
N THR A 86 -7.30 5.79 -3.25
CA THR A 86 -7.94 6.86 -2.46
C THR A 86 -7.63 6.77 -0.97
N THR A 87 -7.42 5.56 -0.44
CA THR A 87 -6.91 5.37 0.92
C THR A 87 -5.49 5.94 1.06
N ALA A 88 -4.61 5.70 0.09
CA ALA A 88 -3.29 6.30 0.07
C ALA A 88 -3.37 7.84 0.04
N PHE A 89 -4.18 8.43 -0.85
CA PHE A 89 -4.40 9.88 -0.90
C PHE A 89 -4.92 10.45 0.42
N TYR A 90 -5.85 9.76 1.06
CA TYR A 90 -6.39 10.19 2.35
C TYR A 90 -5.32 10.26 3.43
N PHE A 91 -4.44 9.26 3.52
CA PHE A 91 -3.38 9.25 4.52
C PHE A 91 -2.21 10.18 4.17
N VAL A 92 -1.91 10.38 2.88
CA VAL A 92 -0.98 11.44 2.44
C VAL A 92 -1.53 12.81 2.86
N TRP A 93 -2.81 13.10 2.60
CA TRP A 93 -3.43 14.35 3.05
C TRP A 93 -3.35 14.54 4.57
N LYS A 94 -3.69 13.48 5.33
CA LYS A 94 -3.60 13.52 6.80
C LYS A 94 -2.18 13.80 7.28
N PHE A 95 -1.19 13.12 6.70
CA PHE A 95 0.20 13.28 7.07
C PHE A 95 0.72 14.67 6.69
N SER A 96 0.42 15.14 5.47
CA SER A 96 0.78 16.49 5.04
C SER A 96 0.17 17.56 5.93
N TYR A 97 -1.10 17.40 6.35
CA TYR A 97 -1.74 18.34 7.26
C TYR A 97 -1.07 18.41 8.63
N VAL A 98 -0.62 17.29 9.14
CA VAL A 98 0.09 17.27 10.43
C VAL A 98 1.47 17.92 10.36
N ILE A 99 2.17 17.80 9.22
CA ILE A 99 3.51 18.38 9.06
C ILE A 99 3.45 19.87 8.66
N LEU A 100 2.53 20.22 7.76
CA LEU A 100 2.46 21.57 7.17
C LEU A 100 1.51 22.50 7.94
N GLU A 101 0.63 21.95 8.79
CA GLU A 101 -0.40 22.65 9.58
C GLU A 101 -1.34 23.53 8.73
N ASP A 102 -1.34 23.33 7.42
CA ASP A 102 -2.13 24.08 6.45
C ASP A 102 -2.89 23.15 5.50
N LYS A 103 -4.21 23.41 5.32
CA LYS A 103 -5.11 22.59 4.50
C LYS A 103 -4.92 22.81 3.01
N ILE A 104 -4.47 24.00 2.60
CA ILE A 104 -4.22 24.31 1.19
C ILE A 104 -3.01 23.49 0.73
N TYR A 105 -1.90 23.56 1.47
CA TYR A 105 -0.70 22.79 1.14
C TYR A 105 -0.93 21.28 1.25
N SER A 106 -1.78 20.84 2.20
CA SER A 106 -2.16 19.43 2.29
C SER A 106 -2.98 18.96 1.08
N LEU A 107 -3.90 19.79 0.60
CA LEU A 107 -4.66 19.50 -0.61
C LEU A 107 -3.75 19.50 -1.84
N LEU A 108 -2.87 20.50 -1.97
CA LEU A 108 -1.89 20.58 -3.05
C LEU A 108 -0.97 19.35 -3.08
N SER A 109 -0.52 18.85 -1.92
CA SER A 109 0.31 17.63 -1.85
C SER A 109 -0.38 16.42 -2.51
N VAL A 110 -1.68 16.25 -2.29
CA VAL A 110 -2.45 15.15 -2.91
C VAL A 110 -2.70 15.41 -4.39
N LEU A 111 -3.03 16.65 -4.78
CA LEU A 111 -3.26 16.99 -6.19
C LEU A 111 -1.98 16.81 -7.02
N ILE A 112 -0.81 17.23 -6.50
CA ILE A 112 0.48 17.00 -7.17
C ILE A 112 0.76 15.50 -7.28
N LEU A 113 0.52 14.73 -6.22
CA LEU A 113 0.69 13.27 -6.26
C LEU A 113 -0.22 12.63 -7.31
N SER A 114 -1.49 13.05 -7.37
CA SER A 114 -2.45 12.55 -8.35
C SER A 114 -2.13 12.96 -9.79
N ALA A 115 -1.34 14.01 -10.02
CA ALA A 115 -0.89 14.42 -11.34
C ALA A 115 0.21 13.48 -11.90
N ILE A 116 0.82 12.66 -11.08
CA ILE A 116 1.80 11.67 -11.53
C ILE A 116 1.07 10.53 -12.23
N TYR A 117 1.52 10.17 -13.45
CA TYR A 117 0.93 9.10 -14.29
C TYR A 117 0.63 7.81 -13.51
N PHE A 118 1.50 7.42 -12.61
CA PHE A 118 1.37 6.21 -11.80
C PHE A 118 0.15 6.22 -10.86
N TYR A 119 -0.31 7.40 -10.40
CA TYR A 119 -1.44 7.52 -9.47
C TYR A 119 -2.80 7.75 -10.16
N ASN A 120 -2.83 7.68 -11.48
CA ASN A 120 -4.06 7.80 -12.25
C ASN A 120 -4.16 6.76 -13.38
N PHE A 121 -3.44 6.87 -14.47
CA PHE A 121 -3.60 6.01 -15.65
C PHE A 121 -3.25 4.54 -15.43
N THR A 122 -2.32 4.22 -14.53
CA THR A 122 -1.96 2.81 -14.23
C THR A 122 -2.83 2.19 -13.13
N THR A 123 -3.61 3.00 -12.41
CA THR A 123 -4.37 2.55 -11.25
C THR A 123 -5.57 1.64 -11.53
N PRO A 124 -6.16 1.57 -12.73
CA PRO A 124 -7.17 0.55 -13.04
C PRO A 124 -6.66 -0.88 -12.89
N GLU A 125 -5.36 -1.13 -13.09
CA GLU A 125 -4.76 -2.45 -12.91
C GLU A 125 -4.47 -2.71 -11.44
N PHE A 126 -5.31 -3.49 -10.77
CA PHE A 126 -5.00 -3.92 -9.40
C PHE A 126 -3.89 -4.96 -9.43
N ASN A 127 -2.73 -4.57 -9.00
CA ASN A 127 -1.53 -5.39 -8.91
C ASN A 127 -0.76 -5.12 -7.62
N VAL A 128 0.38 -5.76 -7.46
CA VAL A 128 1.23 -5.62 -6.26
C VAL A 128 1.71 -4.18 -6.01
N ASN A 129 1.83 -3.36 -7.06
CA ASN A 129 2.22 -1.96 -6.91
C ASN A 129 1.08 -1.11 -6.32
N ILE A 130 -0.15 -1.33 -6.80
CA ILE A 130 -1.33 -0.64 -6.28
C ILE A 130 -1.68 -1.14 -4.88
N SER A 131 -1.59 -2.45 -4.65
CA SER A 131 -1.91 -3.04 -3.35
C SER A 131 -1.04 -2.53 -2.20
N GLN A 132 0.22 -2.13 -2.46
CA GLN A 132 1.10 -1.60 -1.43
C GLN A 132 0.89 -0.09 -1.14
N LEU A 133 0.26 0.69 -2.05
CA LEU A 133 0.17 2.15 -1.93
C LEU A 133 -0.39 2.66 -0.60
N PRO A 134 -1.55 2.16 -0.12
CA PRO A 134 -2.08 2.63 1.16
C PRO A 134 -1.15 2.28 2.32
N PHE A 135 -0.44 1.16 2.27
CA PHE A 135 0.45 0.74 3.34
C PHE A 135 1.71 1.61 3.44
N TRP A 136 2.21 2.17 2.31
CA TRP A 136 3.26 3.18 2.34
C TRP A 136 2.81 4.40 3.15
N ALA A 137 1.64 4.95 2.81
CA ALA A 137 1.11 6.14 3.48
C ALA A 137 0.76 5.87 4.96
N LEU A 138 0.13 4.73 5.24
CA LEU A 138 -0.26 4.31 6.59
C LEU A 138 0.96 4.05 7.48
N SER A 139 1.99 3.36 6.97
CA SER A 139 3.19 3.06 7.76
C SER A 139 3.94 4.33 8.13
N VAL A 140 4.12 5.27 7.19
CA VAL A 140 4.74 6.56 7.50
C VAL A 140 3.91 7.35 8.50
N TYR A 141 2.60 7.42 8.32
CA TYR A 141 1.70 8.15 9.20
C TYR A 141 1.70 7.60 10.63
N PHE A 142 1.56 6.28 10.79
CA PHE A 142 1.52 5.66 12.12
C PHE A 142 2.89 5.58 12.78
N PHE A 143 3.97 5.44 12.03
CA PHE A 143 5.32 5.59 12.53
C PHE A 143 5.54 6.99 13.12
N TRP A 144 5.18 8.04 12.37
CA TRP A 144 5.25 9.42 12.84
C TRP A 144 4.40 9.63 14.10
N LYS A 145 3.17 9.12 14.13
CA LYS A 145 2.33 9.18 15.34
C LYS A 145 2.94 8.45 16.52
N GLY A 146 3.49 7.28 16.30
CA GLY A 146 4.20 6.50 17.30
C GLY A 146 5.34 7.28 17.93
N LEU A 147 6.14 7.96 17.11
CA LEU A 147 7.26 8.78 17.58
C LEU A 147 6.79 9.98 18.42
N ASN A 148 5.78 10.70 17.97
CA ASN A 148 5.36 11.98 18.58
C ASN A 148 4.42 11.80 19.79
N PHE A 149 3.54 10.80 19.76
CA PHE A 149 2.55 10.57 20.82
C PHE A 149 2.85 9.34 21.68
N ASN A 150 3.71 8.46 21.22
CA ASN A 150 4.12 7.20 21.87
C ASN A 150 2.93 6.32 22.33
N LYS A 151 1.78 6.39 21.66
CA LYS A 151 0.64 5.55 21.96
C LYS A 151 0.86 4.15 21.44
N LYS A 152 0.64 3.14 22.28
CA LYS A 152 0.81 1.73 21.92
C LYS A 152 0.03 1.33 20.67
N ILE A 153 -1.19 1.86 20.50
CA ILE A 153 -2.02 1.56 19.32
C ILE A 153 -1.39 2.06 18.00
N ASP A 154 -0.71 3.21 18.00
CA ASP A 154 -0.06 3.72 16.79
C ASP A 154 1.09 2.81 16.36
N TRP A 155 1.83 2.24 17.31
CA TRP A 155 2.89 1.26 17.04
C TRP A 155 2.35 -0.11 16.60
N ILE A 156 1.21 -0.56 17.18
CA ILE A 156 0.51 -1.76 16.71
C ILE A 156 0.09 -1.60 15.25
N LEU A 157 -0.55 -0.47 14.91
CA LEU A 157 -0.98 -0.18 13.55
C LEU A 157 0.20 -0.04 12.60
N PHE A 158 1.31 0.57 13.02
CA PHE A 158 2.55 0.59 12.23
C PHE A 158 3.03 -0.83 11.92
N GLY A 159 3.06 -1.73 12.91
CA GLY A 159 3.45 -3.12 12.72
C GLY A 159 2.53 -3.87 11.75
N VAL A 160 1.22 -3.71 11.90
CA VAL A 160 0.22 -4.32 11.00
C VAL A 160 0.40 -3.84 9.56
N PHE A 161 0.46 -2.52 9.33
CA PHE A 161 0.58 -1.98 7.98
C PHE A 161 1.95 -2.25 7.36
N SER A 162 3.00 -2.37 8.17
CA SER A 162 4.32 -2.82 7.72
C SER A 162 4.28 -4.25 7.19
N ALA A 163 3.60 -5.16 7.89
CA ALA A 163 3.43 -6.54 7.44
C ALA A 163 2.60 -6.61 6.15
N LEU A 164 1.44 -5.93 6.10
CA LEU A 164 0.58 -5.91 4.92
C LEU A 164 1.27 -5.31 3.69
N GLY A 165 2.06 -4.26 3.88
CA GLY A 165 2.87 -3.68 2.81
C GLY A 165 3.95 -4.64 2.29
N PHE A 166 4.62 -5.36 3.17
CA PHE A 166 5.60 -6.38 2.79
C PHE A 166 4.95 -7.58 2.09
N LEU A 167 3.77 -8.03 2.57
CA LEU A 167 2.97 -9.07 1.92
C LEU A 167 2.37 -8.62 0.58
N SER A 168 2.31 -7.32 0.30
CA SER A 168 1.93 -6.79 -1.01
C SER A 168 3.09 -6.86 -2.00
N LYS A 169 4.28 -6.42 -1.58
CA LYS A 169 5.50 -6.41 -2.41
C LYS A 169 6.76 -6.32 -1.57
N TYR A 170 7.78 -7.14 -1.85
CA TYR A 170 9.05 -7.12 -1.08
C TYR A 170 9.80 -5.78 -1.14
N LEU A 171 9.64 -5.00 -2.23
CA LEU A 171 10.25 -3.66 -2.32
C LEU A 171 9.77 -2.70 -1.20
N PHE A 172 8.70 -3.05 -0.49
CA PHE A 172 8.26 -2.34 0.71
C PHE A 172 9.33 -2.29 1.80
N ILE A 173 10.30 -3.22 1.78
CA ILE A 173 11.44 -3.23 2.71
C ILE A 173 12.24 -1.91 2.69
N TYR A 174 12.31 -1.22 1.54
CA TYR A 174 13.08 0.02 1.44
C TYR A 174 12.53 1.13 2.33
N ILE A 175 11.20 1.26 2.44
CA ILE A 175 10.63 2.25 3.36
C ILE A 175 10.84 1.83 4.82
N LEU A 176 10.71 0.54 5.13
CA LEU A 176 10.95 0.04 6.50
C LEU A 176 12.40 0.30 6.93
N LEU A 177 13.37 0.05 6.05
CA LEU A 177 14.78 0.38 6.30
C LEU A 177 14.99 1.89 6.47
N SER A 178 14.34 2.71 5.64
CA SER A 178 14.44 4.17 5.75
C SER A 178 13.90 4.67 7.09
N LEU A 179 12.75 4.15 7.54
CA LEU A 179 12.15 4.49 8.84
C LEU A 179 13.00 3.97 10.01
N LEU A 180 13.60 2.79 9.90
CA LEU A 180 14.54 2.26 10.89
C LEU A 180 15.78 3.14 11.00
N ILE A 181 16.38 3.51 9.87
CA ILE A 181 17.55 4.42 9.83
C ILE A 181 17.20 5.75 10.48
N TYR A 182 16.05 6.33 10.15
CA TYR A 182 15.58 7.56 10.80
C TYR A 182 15.45 7.39 12.31
N PHE A 183 14.87 6.28 12.79
CA PHE A 183 14.74 5.99 14.22
C PHE A 183 16.09 5.88 14.91
N ILE A 184 17.07 5.20 14.30
CA ILE A 184 18.41 5.02 14.83
C ILE A 184 19.14 6.38 14.95
N PHE A 185 19.12 7.21 13.91
CA PHE A 185 19.77 8.52 13.93
C PHE A 185 19.16 9.48 14.96
N ASN A 186 17.86 9.33 15.23
CA ASN A 186 17.13 10.16 16.19
C ASN A 186 16.85 9.43 17.52
N TYR A 187 17.57 8.34 17.81
CA TYR A 187 17.34 7.48 18.96
C TYR A 187 17.29 8.24 20.29
N LYS A 188 18.19 9.20 20.50
CA LYS A 188 18.23 9.99 21.75
C LYS A 188 16.93 10.73 22.00
N MET A 189 16.29 11.24 20.94
CA MET A 189 15.01 11.97 21.02
C MET A 189 13.82 11.03 21.28
N TYR A 190 13.86 9.81 20.72
CA TYR A 190 12.75 8.86 20.78
C TYR A 190 13.00 7.63 21.67
N LYS A 191 13.93 7.74 22.61
CA LYS A 191 14.32 6.64 23.52
C LYS A 191 13.13 6.01 24.26
N GLN A 192 12.15 6.81 24.66
CA GLN A 192 10.91 6.34 25.32
C GLN A 192 10.06 5.44 24.42
N SER A 193 10.18 5.53 23.11
CA SER A 193 9.38 4.76 22.15
C SER A 193 9.97 3.40 21.80
N ILE A 194 11.18 3.09 22.26
CA ILE A 194 11.92 1.89 21.87
C ILE A 194 11.14 0.59 22.14
N LYS A 195 10.50 0.48 23.31
CA LYS A 195 9.70 -0.71 23.67
C LYS A 195 8.53 -0.92 22.72
N ASN A 196 7.85 0.17 22.38
CA ASN A 196 6.70 0.14 21.48
C ASN A 196 7.14 -0.08 20.03
N TYR A 197 8.31 0.40 19.63
CA TYR A 197 8.91 0.09 18.33
C TYR A 197 9.23 -1.42 18.20
N PHE A 198 9.81 -2.04 19.22
CA PHE A 198 10.00 -3.49 19.23
C PHE A 198 8.68 -4.27 19.21
N LEU A 199 7.63 -3.76 19.85
CA LEU A 199 6.29 -4.34 19.74
C LEU A 199 5.79 -4.33 18.30
N SER A 200 6.02 -3.24 17.55
CA SER A 200 5.61 -3.18 16.13
C SER A 200 6.36 -4.22 15.29
N ILE A 201 7.65 -4.41 15.52
CA ILE A 201 8.44 -5.45 14.86
C ILE A 201 7.87 -6.84 15.18
N LEU A 202 7.59 -7.12 16.45
CA LEU A 202 7.03 -8.40 16.87
C LEU A 202 5.68 -8.68 16.18
N ILE A 203 4.80 -7.68 16.10
CA ILE A 203 3.51 -7.80 15.40
C ILE A 203 3.73 -8.08 13.92
N SER A 204 4.64 -7.35 13.28
CA SER A 204 4.96 -7.58 11.86
C SER A 204 5.45 -9.01 11.64
N LEU A 205 6.38 -9.51 12.48
CA LEU A 205 6.92 -10.86 12.36
C LEU A 205 5.84 -11.93 12.55
N ILE A 206 4.93 -11.75 13.52
CA ILE A 206 3.82 -12.69 13.73
C ILE A 206 2.93 -12.76 12.47
N LEU A 207 2.59 -11.62 11.88
CA LEU A 207 1.75 -11.56 10.68
C LEU A 207 2.46 -12.10 9.43
N LEU A 208 3.79 -12.01 9.37
CA LEU A 208 4.60 -12.52 8.28
C LEU A 208 4.92 -14.02 8.42
N THR A 209 4.74 -14.61 9.61
CA THR A 209 5.11 -16.01 9.90
C THR A 209 4.52 -17.00 8.87
N PRO A 210 3.22 -16.97 8.51
CA PRO A 210 2.67 -17.93 7.56
C PRO A 210 3.35 -17.85 6.19
N HIS A 211 3.66 -16.63 5.73
CA HIS A 211 4.37 -16.43 4.47
C HIS A 211 5.83 -16.93 4.54
N PHE A 212 6.53 -16.71 5.64
CA PHE A 212 7.89 -17.23 5.81
C PHE A 212 7.93 -18.76 5.86
N ILE A 213 6.96 -19.41 6.51
CA ILE A 213 6.83 -20.86 6.48
C ILE A 213 6.62 -21.33 5.04
N TRP A 214 5.69 -20.71 4.32
CA TRP A 214 5.44 -21.02 2.91
C TRP A 214 6.71 -20.85 2.05
N LEU A 215 7.50 -19.80 2.25
CA LEU A 215 8.76 -19.60 1.53
C LEU A 215 9.77 -20.73 1.77
N LEU A 216 9.88 -21.20 3.02
CA LEU A 216 10.75 -22.34 3.35
C LEU A 216 10.29 -23.61 2.64
N ASP A 217 8.99 -23.90 2.65
CA ASP A 217 8.40 -25.09 2.04
C ASP A 217 8.50 -25.06 0.50
N ASN A 218 8.55 -23.84 -0.09
CA ASN A 218 8.62 -23.63 -1.54
C ASN A 218 10.01 -23.16 -2.05
N ASN A 219 11.08 -23.47 -1.31
CA ASN A 219 12.47 -23.20 -1.71
C ASN A 219 12.71 -21.71 -2.10
N PHE A 220 12.06 -20.79 -1.42
CA PHE A 220 12.19 -19.34 -1.65
C PHE A 220 11.91 -18.89 -3.10
N VAL A 221 11.04 -19.59 -3.81
CA VAL A 221 10.76 -19.39 -5.24
C VAL A 221 10.46 -17.94 -5.59
N THR A 222 9.68 -17.22 -4.78
CA THR A 222 9.33 -15.81 -5.03
C THR A 222 10.55 -14.89 -4.94
N ILE A 223 11.46 -15.14 -4.01
CA ILE A 223 12.70 -14.37 -3.84
C ILE A 223 13.64 -14.65 -5.01
N LEU A 224 13.83 -15.93 -5.36
CA LEU A 224 14.66 -16.35 -6.49
C LEU A 224 14.15 -15.78 -7.81
N TYR A 225 12.81 -15.75 -8.02
CA TYR A 225 12.22 -15.11 -9.20
C TYR A 225 12.59 -13.62 -9.28
N GLY A 226 12.50 -12.90 -8.16
CA GLY A 226 12.86 -11.48 -8.11
C GLY A 226 14.35 -11.23 -8.38
N LEU A 227 15.23 -12.06 -7.85
CA LEU A 227 16.69 -11.99 -8.09
C LEU A 227 17.05 -12.29 -9.54
N ASN A 228 16.51 -13.36 -10.10
CA ASN A 228 16.75 -13.75 -11.50
C ASN A 228 16.29 -12.66 -12.49
N ARG A 229 15.16 -11.99 -12.19
CA ARG A 229 14.67 -10.90 -13.03
C ARG A 229 15.52 -9.62 -12.94
N SER A 230 16.27 -9.44 -11.87
CA SER A 230 17.19 -8.30 -11.68
C SER A 230 18.58 -8.56 -12.26
N ASP A 231 18.89 -9.79 -12.69
CA ASP A 231 20.17 -10.16 -13.24
C ASP A 231 20.30 -9.63 -14.68
N ILE A 232 21.16 -8.62 -14.85
CA ILE A 232 21.35 -7.88 -16.11
C ILE A 232 22.08 -8.76 -17.17
N SER A 233 22.58 -9.93 -16.79
CA SER A 233 23.32 -10.82 -17.68
C SER A 233 22.50 -11.37 -18.85
N ASP A 234 21.16 -11.36 -18.76
CA ASP A 234 20.25 -11.84 -19.81
C ASP A 234 19.72 -10.74 -20.75
N PHE A 235 20.18 -9.50 -20.60
CA PHE A 235 19.96 -8.45 -21.60
C PHE A 235 20.92 -8.63 -22.78
N ASN A 236 20.75 -9.69 -23.56
CA ASN A 236 21.21 -9.72 -24.92
C ASN A 236 20.43 -8.66 -25.69
N LEU A 237 21.08 -7.54 -25.95
CA LEU A 237 20.64 -6.50 -26.87
C LEU A 237 20.49 -7.17 -28.25
N ILE A 238 19.26 -7.44 -28.69
CA ILE A 238 18.88 -7.65 -30.07
C ILE A 238 18.54 -6.30 -30.68
#